data_8d8828b6f37a2601a3581d073730f8c1
#
_entry.id   8d8828b6f37a2601a3581d073730f8c1
#
_cell.length_a   1.000
_cell.length_b   1.000
_cell.length_c   1.000
_cell.angle_alpha   90.00
_cell.angle_beta   90.00
_cell.angle_gamma   90.00
#
_symmetry.space_group_name_H-M   'P 1'
#
loop_
_entity.id
_entity.type
_entity.pdbx_description
1 polymer ?
#
loop_
_entity_poly.entity_id
_entity_poly.type
_entity_poly.pdbx_seq_one_letter_code
_entity_poly.pdbx_strand_id
1 'polypeptide(L)'
;MYGCNVITTRRDKKFTRKDKTKMKQYDYLIVGSGLYGAVFAQQAMAKGKKVLVIDKRPNIAGNVYTEDIEKIHVHKYGAHIFHTNNKKVWNYITKFAEFNRFTNSPVANYKGELYSLPFNMYTFNKMWGVITPQEAADKIEQQKKEAGITEPKNLEEQAISLVGTDIYEKLIKGYTEKQWGRPCTELPSFIIKRLPVRLTFDNNYFNALYQGIPVGGYTKMVSNMLGDVEVRLNTDYFD
;
A
#
# COMPACT_ATOMS: atom_id res chain seq x y z
N MET A 1 -3.49 -1.02 10.84
CA MET A 1 -2.06 -1.39 10.77
C MET A 1 -1.85 -2.62 11.65
N TYR A 2 -1.70 -3.80 11.06
CA TYR A 2 -1.35 -5.00 11.81
C TYR A 2 0.16 -5.15 11.76
N GLY A 3 0.83 -4.91 12.90
CA GLY A 3 2.27 -5.07 13.02
C GLY A 3 2.66 -6.55 13.01
N CYS A 4 3.72 -6.90 12.30
CA CYS A 4 4.37 -8.19 12.40
C CYS A 4 5.19 -8.22 13.69
N ASN A 5 4.85 -9.08 14.62
CA ASN A 5 5.59 -9.23 15.87
C ASN A 5 6.70 -10.26 15.70
N VAL A 6 7.95 -9.85 15.95
CA VAL A 6 9.09 -10.75 16.08
C VAL A 6 9.28 -11.05 17.56
N ILE A 7 9.10 -12.31 17.94
CA ILE A 7 9.26 -12.76 19.32
C ILE A 7 10.57 -13.51 19.47
N THR A 8 11.44 -13.02 20.36
CA THR A 8 12.66 -13.72 20.79
C THR A 8 12.35 -14.57 22.02
N THR A 9 12.46 -15.88 21.93
CA THR A 9 12.27 -16.77 23.08
C THR A 9 13.54 -16.84 23.92
N ARG A 10 13.49 -16.36 25.18
CA ARG A 10 14.48 -16.70 26.21
C ARG A 10 14.15 -18.09 26.79
N ARG A 11 15.20 -18.93 26.90
CA ARG A 11 15.14 -20.23 27.54
C ARG A 11 14.86 -20.07 29.04
N ASP A 12 13.87 -20.84 29.56
CA ASP A 12 13.97 -21.57 30.82
C ASP A 12 12.71 -22.42 31.03
N LYS A 13 12.74 -23.69 30.60
CA LYS A 13 12.00 -24.81 31.21
C LYS A 13 12.71 -26.13 30.92
N LYS A 14 13.20 -26.81 31.98
CA LYS A 14 13.76 -28.17 31.90
C LYS A 14 12.63 -29.13 31.50
N PHE A 15 12.74 -29.73 30.33
CA PHE A 15 11.93 -30.88 29.91
C PHE A 15 12.65 -32.17 30.20
N THR A 16 11.95 -33.12 30.82
CA THR A 16 12.42 -34.48 31.15
C THR A 16 12.53 -35.34 29.89
N ARG A 17 13.62 -36.10 29.85
CA ARG A 17 13.98 -37.05 28.77
C ARG A 17 13.00 -38.19 28.64
N LYS A 18 12.13 -38.21 27.59
CA LYS A 18 11.70 -39.43 26.86
C LYS A 18 10.94 -38.94 25.61
N ASP A 19 11.60 -38.99 24.52
CA ASP A 19 11.30 -39.10 23.10
C ASP A 19 12.27 -38.24 22.29
N LYS A 20 13.29 -38.93 21.76
CA LYS A 20 14.30 -38.35 20.88
C LYS A 20 13.78 -38.28 19.44
N THR A 21 12.68 -37.69 19.16
CA THR A 21 12.49 -36.95 17.92
C THR A 21 13.31 -35.67 18.04
N LYS A 22 14.34 -35.54 17.23
CA LYS A 22 15.21 -34.37 17.21
C LYS A 22 14.32 -33.13 16.96
N MET A 23 13.88 -32.41 18.02
CA MET A 23 13.10 -31.18 17.86
C MET A 23 13.93 -30.22 17.03
N LYS A 24 13.35 -29.75 15.91
CA LYS A 24 13.97 -28.70 15.11
C LYS A 24 14.08 -27.45 15.99
N GLN A 25 15.28 -26.92 16.13
CA GLN A 25 15.50 -25.64 16.84
C GLN A 25 15.59 -24.51 15.81
N TYR A 26 14.88 -23.43 16.06
CA TYR A 26 14.91 -22.21 15.28
C TYR A 26 15.45 -21.07 16.13
N ASP A 27 16.18 -20.14 15.48
CA ASP A 27 16.62 -18.89 16.10
C ASP A 27 15.48 -17.88 16.14
N TYR A 28 14.59 -17.91 15.13
CA TYR A 28 13.46 -17.01 15.00
C TYR A 28 12.19 -17.74 14.57
N LEU A 29 11.08 -17.36 15.20
CA LEU A 29 9.73 -17.62 14.73
C LEU A 29 9.17 -16.29 14.17
N ILE A 30 8.75 -16.29 12.91
CA ILE A 30 8.15 -15.12 12.24
C ILE A 30 6.68 -15.42 12.01
N VAL A 31 5.82 -14.53 12.50
CA VAL A 31 4.37 -14.63 12.34
C VAL A 31 3.95 -13.70 11.21
N GLY A 32 3.51 -14.29 10.11
CA GLY A 32 3.12 -13.64 8.87
C GLY A 32 4.16 -13.74 7.76
N SER A 33 3.76 -14.31 6.63
CA SER A 33 4.57 -14.50 5.42
C SER A 33 4.43 -13.38 4.37
N GLY A 34 3.95 -12.20 4.80
CA GLY A 34 3.90 -10.99 3.98
C GLY A 34 5.30 -10.41 3.71
N LEU A 35 5.39 -9.29 2.99
CA LEU A 35 6.66 -8.66 2.61
C LEU A 35 7.60 -8.43 3.80
N TYR A 36 7.08 -7.95 4.93
CA TYR A 36 7.91 -7.70 6.11
C TYR A 36 8.54 -8.99 6.66
N GLY A 37 7.71 -10.02 6.86
CA GLY A 37 8.18 -11.33 7.35
C GLY A 37 9.17 -11.98 6.38
N ALA A 38 8.90 -11.92 5.07
CA ALA A 38 9.78 -12.46 4.04
C ALA A 38 11.14 -11.75 3.99
N VAL A 39 11.16 -10.42 4.10
CA VAL A 39 12.42 -9.64 4.17
C VAL A 39 13.21 -10.00 5.42
N PHE A 40 12.55 -10.08 6.59
CA PHE A 40 13.22 -10.45 7.82
C PHE A 40 13.79 -11.88 7.75
N ALA A 41 12.98 -12.82 7.24
CA ALA A 41 13.42 -14.22 7.08
C ALA A 41 14.66 -14.32 6.17
N GLN A 42 14.62 -13.64 5.01
CA GLN A 42 15.72 -13.61 4.06
C GLN A 42 17.00 -13.04 4.70
N GLN A 43 16.89 -11.92 5.41
CA GLN A 43 18.03 -11.27 6.06
C GLN A 43 18.59 -12.11 7.21
N ALA A 44 17.75 -12.81 7.97
CA ALA A 44 18.16 -13.71 9.04
C ALA A 44 18.89 -14.93 8.48
N MET A 45 18.34 -15.56 7.43
CA MET A 45 18.99 -16.69 6.75
C MET A 45 20.33 -16.32 6.13
N ALA A 46 20.43 -15.13 5.52
CA ALA A 46 21.70 -14.61 5.00
C ALA A 46 22.79 -14.47 6.09
N LYS A 47 22.39 -14.43 7.36
CA LYS A 47 23.29 -14.44 8.54
C LYS A 47 23.43 -15.81 9.19
N GLY A 48 23.04 -16.89 8.50
CA GLY A 48 23.14 -18.26 8.98
C GLY A 48 22.14 -18.63 10.09
N LYS A 49 21.06 -17.83 10.27
CA LYS A 49 20.03 -18.12 11.27
C LYS A 49 19.00 -19.10 10.75
N LYS A 50 18.51 -19.96 11.63
CA LYS A 50 17.41 -20.89 11.35
C LYS A 50 16.08 -20.20 11.65
N VAL A 51 15.20 -20.14 10.65
CA VAL A 51 13.95 -19.38 10.72
C VAL A 51 12.78 -20.32 10.43
N LEU A 52 11.71 -20.17 11.20
CA LEU A 52 10.39 -20.71 10.89
C LEU A 52 9.44 -19.53 10.65
N VAL A 53 8.75 -19.56 9.52
CA VAL A 53 7.66 -18.63 9.21
C VAL A 53 6.34 -19.36 9.35
N ILE A 54 5.38 -18.77 10.06
CA ILE A 54 4.00 -19.27 10.11
C ILE A 54 3.05 -18.21 9.57
N ASP A 55 1.98 -18.64 8.92
CA ASP A 55 0.91 -17.75 8.47
C ASP A 55 -0.44 -18.44 8.61
N LYS A 56 -1.45 -17.74 9.11
CA LYS A 56 -2.81 -18.27 9.23
C LYS A 56 -3.52 -18.41 7.90
N ARG A 57 -3.06 -17.72 6.86
CA ARG A 57 -3.62 -17.83 5.51
C ARG A 57 -3.12 -19.09 4.81
N PRO A 58 -3.86 -19.58 3.79
CA PRO A 58 -3.42 -20.70 2.96
C PRO A 58 -2.35 -20.32 1.94
N ASN A 59 -1.93 -19.05 1.88
CA ASN A 59 -0.99 -18.52 0.92
C ASN A 59 0.05 -17.62 1.58
N ILE A 60 1.24 -17.56 0.99
CA ILE A 60 2.28 -16.58 1.31
C ILE A 60 1.94 -15.19 0.74
N ALA A 61 2.83 -14.23 0.92
CA ALA A 61 2.79 -12.87 0.40
C ALA A 61 1.78 -11.92 1.10
N GLY A 62 0.99 -12.40 2.05
CA GLY A 62 0.13 -11.52 2.85
C GLY A 62 -0.80 -10.67 1.96
N ASN A 63 -0.82 -9.35 2.18
CA ASN A 63 -1.69 -8.45 1.42
C ASN A 63 -1.25 -8.19 -0.03
N VAL A 64 0.00 -8.50 -0.39
CA VAL A 64 0.47 -8.41 -1.78
C VAL A 64 0.27 -9.71 -2.56
N TYR A 65 -0.47 -10.67 -2.01
CA TYR A 65 -0.75 -11.93 -2.68
C TYR A 65 -1.36 -11.70 -4.07
N THR A 66 -0.72 -12.30 -5.06
CA THR A 66 -1.15 -12.32 -6.46
C THR A 66 -1.44 -13.74 -6.87
N GLU A 67 -2.56 -13.95 -7.52
CA GLU A 67 -3.01 -15.23 -8.05
C GLU A 67 -2.98 -15.18 -9.57
N ASP A 68 -2.41 -16.21 -10.21
CA ASP A 68 -2.46 -16.32 -11.68
C ASP A 68 -3.80 -16.97 -12.06
N ILE A 69 -4.65 -16.19 -12.73
CA ILE A 69 -5.93 -16.65 -13.27
C ILE A 69 -5.91 -16.35 -14.77
N GLU A 70 -5.94 -17.39 -15.60
CA GLU A 70 -5.92 -17.28 -17.06
C GLU A 70 -4.76 -16.39 -17.60
N LYS A 71 -3.59 -16.49 -16.99
CA LYS A 71 -2.37 -15.69 -17.28
C LYS A 71 -2.50 -14.22 -16.88
N ILE A 72 -3.47 -13.88 -16.05
CA ILE A 72 -3.64 -12.55 -15.45
C ILE A 72 -3.21 -12.61 -13.98
N HIS A 73 -2.30 -11.75 -13.58
CA HIS A 73 -1.91 -11.63 -12.17
C HIS A 73 -2.93 -10.81 -11.39
N VAL A 74 -3.86 -11.50 -10.74
CA VAL A 74 -4.94 -10.89 -9.95
C VAL A 74 -4.42 -10.54 -8.55
N HIS A 75 -4.46 -9.27 -8.18
CA HIS A 75 -4.14 -8.80 -6.84
C HIS A 75 -5.34 -9.00 -5.93
N LYS A 76 -5.34 -10.06 -5.09
CA LYS A 76 -6.50 -10.48 -4.29
C LYS A 76 -6.97 -9.47 -3.25
N TYR A 77 -6.05 -8.70 -2.70
CA TYR A 77 -6.32 -7.77 -1.58
C TYR A 77 -6.13 -6.30 -1.97
N GLY A 78 -6.38 -5.98 -3.22
CA GLY A 78 -6.23 -4.64 -3.78
C GLY A 78 -4.94 -4.46 -4.57
N ALA A 79 -4.95 -3.48 -5.47
CA ALA A 79 -3.81 -3.20 -6.32
C ALA A 79 -2.60 -2.71 -5.50
N HIS A 80 -1.47 -3.34 -5.71
CA HIS A 80 -0.20 -2.95 -5.11
C HIS A 80 0.78 -2.62 -6.22
N ILE A 81 1.28 -1.39 -6.24
CA ILE A 81 2.33 -0.94 -7.14
C ILE A 81 3.56 -0.62 -6.29
N PHE A 82 4.66 -1.31 -6.56
CA PHE A 82 5.91 -1.01 -5.86
C PHE A 82 6.46 0.33 -6.32
N HIS A 83 6.82 1.19 -5.36
CA HIS A 83 7.47 2.46 -5.66
C HIS A 83 8.41 2.88 -4.54
N THR A 84 9.54 3.48 -4.88
CA THR A 84 10.51 3.98 -3.92
C THR A 84 11.47 5.00 -4.53
N ASN A 85 11.98 5.93 -3.72
CA ASN A 85 13.11 6.78 -4.04
C ASN A 85 14.42 6.23 -3.48
N ASN A 86 14.37 5.18 -2.64
CA ASN A 86 15.53 4.63 -1.99
C ASN A 86 16.22 3.58 -2.88
N LYS A 87 17.37 3.94 -3.44
CA LYS A 87 18.17 3.06 -4.29
C LYS A 87 18.58 1.74 -3.61
N LYS A 88 18.80 1.74 -2.28
CA LYS A 88 19.13 0.50 -1.55
C LYS A 88 17.96 -0.46 -1.53
N VAL A 89 16.74 0.07 -1.33
CA VAL A 89 15.51 -0.74 -1.37
C VAL A 89 15.28 -1.28 -2.76
N TRP A 90 15.44 -0.46 -3.80
CA TRP A 90 15.32 -0.89 -5.19
C TRP A 90 16.31 -2.01 -5.53
N ASN A 91 17.60 -1.78 -5.25
CA ASN A 91 18.66 -2.77 -5.49
C ASN A 91 18.48 -4.05 -4.68
N TYR A 92 17.79 -4.00 -3.55
CA TYR A 92 17.48 -5.18 -2.76
C TYR A 92 16.34 -5.97 -3.40
N ILE A 93 15.22 -5.31 -3.71
CA ILE A 93 14.02 -6.02 -4.20
C ILE A 93 14.21 -6.62 -5.59
N THR A 94 14.98 -5.96 -6.46
CA THR A 94 15.30 -6.43 -7.81
C THR A 94 16.18 -7.68 -7.86
N LYS A 95 16.71 -8.15 -6.71
CA LYS A 95 17.35 -9.46 -6.61
C LYS A 95 16.37 -10.62 -6.65
N PHE A 96 15.09 -10.37 -6.38
CA PHE A 96 14.06 -11.40 -6.22
C PHE A 96 13.03 -11.40 -7.33
N ALA A 97 12.94 -10.33 -8.10
CA ALA A 97 12.07 -10.22 -9.28
C ALA A 97 12.58 -9.14 -10.24
N GLU A 98 12.32 -9.33 -11.50
CA GLU A 98 12.33 -8.26 -12.49
C GLU A 98 11.06 -7.41 -12.31
N PHE A 99 11.17 -6.10 -12.54
CA PHE A 99 10.03 -5.19 -12.49
C PHE A 99 9.73 -4.64 -13.89
N ASN A 100 8.45 -4.60 -14.24
CA ASN A 100 8.02 -3.90 -15.43
C ASN A 100 8.11 -2.38 -15.24
N ARG A 101 7.82 -1.64 -16.32
CA ARG A 101 7.80 -0.16 -16.27
C ARG A 101 6.38 0.38 -16.04
N PHE A 102 5.58 -0.31 -15.25
CA PHE A 102 4.22 0.13 -14.99
C PHE A 102 4.22 1.50 -14.29
N THR A 103 3.57 2.46 -14.92
CA THR A 103 3.31 3.78 -14.35
C THR A 103 1.87 3.83 -13.90
N ASN A 104 1.64 4.09 -12.61
CA ASN A 104 0.30 4.18 -12.06
C ASN A 104 -0.33 5.52 -12.46
N SER A 105 -1.29 5.47 -13.38
CA SER A 105 -2.04 6.64 -13.86
C SER A 105 -3.55 6.38 -13.69
N PRO A 106 -4.07 6.47 -12.45
CA PRO A 106 -5.47 6.16 -12.17
C PRO A 106 -6.39 7.21 -12.79
N VAL A 107 -7.60 6.77 -13.13
CA VAL A 107 -8.67 7.59 -13.66
C VAL A 107 -9.90 7.43 -12.78
N ALA A 108 -10.48 8.55 -12.36
CA ALA A 108 -11.76 8.57 -11.66
C ALA A 108 -12.91 8.70 -12.66
N ASN A 109 -13.96 7.92 -12.45
CA ASN A 109 -15.23 8.07 -13.15
C ASN A 109 -16.26 8.68 -12.20
N TYR A 110 -16.69 9.90 -12.51
CA TYR A 110 -17.76 10.58 -11.80
C TYR A 110 -18.96 10.76 -12.74
N LYS A 111 -20.01 9.97 -12.54
CA LYS A 111 -21.27 10.03 -13.33
C LYS A 111 -21.05 9.99 -14.86
N GLY A 112 -20.08 9.19 -15.32
CA GLY A 112 -19.74 9.07 -16.73
C GLY A 112 -18.64 10.04 -17.21
N GLU A 113 -18.25 11.00 -16.44
CA GLU A 113 -17.10 11.89 -16.74
C GLU A 113 -15.80 11.29 -16.19
N LEU A 114 -14.76 11.26 -17.02
CA LEU A 114 -13.44 10.73 -16.64
C LEU A 114 -12.50 11.87 -16.26
N TYR A 115 -11.84 11.70 -15.10
CA TYR A 115 -10.87 12.64 -14.57
C TYR A 115 -9.55 11.95 -14.28
N SER A 116 -8.44 12.56 -14.67
CA SER A 116 -7.09 12.07 -14.31
C SER A 116 -6.82 12.26 -12.82
N LEU A 117 -6.07 11.29 -12.24
CA LEU A 117 -5.54 11.38 -10.88
C LEU A 117 -4.00 11.19 -10.92
N PRO A 118 -3.26 11.82 -9.98
CA PRO A 118 -3.69 12.74 -8.92
C PRO A 118 -4.30 14.01 -9.50
N PHE A 119 -4.87 14.87 -8.64
CA PHE A 119 -5.43 16.16 -9.08
C PHE A 119 -4.35 17.00 -9.73
N ASN A 120 -4.37 17.09 -11.05
CA ASN A 120 -3.35 17.73 -11.87
C ASN A 120 -3.97 18.61 -12.97
N MET A 121 -3.14 19.22 -13.81
CA MET A 121 -3.64 20.12 -14.85
C MET A 121 -4.62 19.46 -15.84
N TYR A 122 -4.51 18.16 -16.11
CA TYR A 122 -5.51 17.44 -16.91
C TYR A 122 -6.86 17.36 -16.19
N THR A 123 -6.84 17.16 -14.86
CA THR A 123 -8.04 17.17 -14.02
C THR A 123 -8.72 18.53 -14.06
N PHE A 124 -7.94 19.60 -13.86
CA PHE A 124 -8.45 20.99 -13.79
C PHE A 124 -8.91 21.50 -15.15
N ASN A 125 -8.18 21.19 -16.22
CA ASN A 125 -8.61 21.50 -17.58
C ASN A 125 -9.95 20.82 -17.89
N LYS A 126 -10.08 19.52 -17.60
CA LYS A 126 -11.34 18.78 -17.81
C LYS A 126 -12.49 19.35 -16.97
N MET A 127 -12.23 19.78 -15.74
CA MET A 127 -13.24 20.21 -14.78
C MET A 127 -13.69 21.65 -15.02
N TRP A 128 -12.75 22.55 -15.34
CA TRP A 128 -12.97 24.00 -15.38
C TRP A 128 -12.58 24.67 -16.70
N GLY A 129 -11.98 23.95 -17.65
CA GLY A 129 -11.48 24.52 -18.91
C GLY A 129 -10.22 25.37 -18.78
N VAL A 130 -9.59 25.40 -17.61
CA VAL A 130 -8.35 26.17 -17.35
C VAL A 130 -7.17 25.58 -18.11
N ILE A 131 -6.25 26.45 -18.55
CA ILE A 131 -5.09 26.05 -19.38
C ILE A 131 -3.79 26.23 -18.62
N THR A 132 -3.71 27.26 -17.78
CA THR A 132 -2.48 27.61 -17.06
C THR A 132 -2.52 27.18 -15.60
N PRO A 133 -1.35 26.90 -15.00
CA PRO A 133 -1.23 26.64 -13.56
C PRO A 133 -1.84 27.73 -12.69
N GLN A 134 -1.70 29.00 -13.11
CA GLN A 134 -2.23 30.14 -12.35
C GLN A 134 -3.75 30.13 -12.33
N GLU A 135 -4.41 29.95 -13.49
CA GLU A 135 -5.88 29.85 -13.56
C GLU A 135 -6.42 28.72 -12.67
N ALA A 136 -5.74 27.56 -12.64
CA ALA A 136 -6.12 26.44 -11.78
C ALA A 136 -5.98 26.79 -10.29
N ALA A 137 -4.86 27.42 -9.92
CA ALA A 137 -4.63 27.88 -8.55
C ALA A 137 -5.68 28.91 -8.11
N ASP A 138 -5.96 29.91 -8.96
CA ASP A 138 -6.93 30.94 -8.69
C ASP A 138 -8.34 30.36 -8.52
N LYS A 139 -8.71 29.35 -9.32
CA LYS A 139 -10.00 28.68 -9.22
C LYS A 139 -10.14 27.90 -7.90
N ILE A 140 -9.09 27.21 -7.48
CA ILE A 140 -9.07 26.52 -6.17
C ILE A 140 -9.22 27.54 -5.03
N GLU A 141 -8.43 28.63 -5.05
CA GLU A 141 -8.47 29.65 -4.01
C GLU A 141 -9.82 30.41 -3.99
N GLN A 142 -10.43 30.64 -5.14
CA GLN A 142 -11.78 31.17 -5.22
C GLN A 142 -12.77 30.30 -4.46
N GLN A 143 -12.82 28.99 -4.75
CA GLN A 143 -13.76 28.07 -4.12
C GLN A 143 -13.50 27.90 -2.61
N LYS A 144 -12.24 27.90 -2.18
CA LYS A 144 -11.89 27.90 -0.75
C LYS A 144 -12.40 29.14 -0.03
N LYS A 145 -12.27 30.32 -0.65
CA LYS A 145 -12.80 31.60 -0.10
C LYS A 145 -14.32 31.60 -0.06
N GLU A 146 -14.98 31.11 -1.12
CA GLU A 146 -16.44 31.02 -1.18
C GLU A 146 -17.00 30.08 -0.10
N ALA A 147 -16.29 28.99 0.21
CA ALA A 147 -16.65 28.06 1.29
C ALA A 147 -16.50 28.69 2.70
N GLY A 148 -15.59 29.65 2.88
CA GLY A 148 -15.42 30.39 4.13
C GLY A 148 -14.97 29.54 5.34
N ILE A 149 -14.38 28.39 5.13
CA ILE A 149 -14.01 27.45 6.19
C ILE A 149 -12.66 27.85 6.77
N THR A 150 -12.65 28.32 8.02
CA THR A 150 -11.43 28.69 8.75
C THR A 150 -10.94 27.60 9.70
N GLU A 151 -11.86 26.88 10.35
CA GLU A 151 -11.58 25.79 11.28
C GLU A 151 -12.41 24.55 10.89
N PRO A 152 -11.85 23.63 10.08
CA PRO A 152 -12.57 22.45 9.62
C PRO A 152 -12.92 21.51 10.76
N LYS A 153 -14.20 21.18 10.94
CA LYS A 153 -14.71 20.31 12.02
C LYS A 153 -14.78 18.84 11.64
N ASN A 154 -14.87 18.55 10.36
CA ASN A 154 -15.03 17.22 9.80
C ASN A 154 -14.20 17.06 8.50
N LEU A 155 -14.23 15.86 7.93
CA LEU A 155 -13.46 15.53 6.72
C LEU A 155 -13.94 16.34 5.49
N GLU A 156 -15.23 16.57 5.33
CA GLU A 156 -15.79 17.39 4.25
C GLU A 156 -15.21 18.80 4.28
N GLU A 157 -15.36 19.49 5.41
CA GLU A 157 -14.84 20.85 5.58
C GLU A 157 -13.32 20.90 5.38
N GLN A 158 -12.59 19.90 5.90
CA GLN A 158 -11.15 19.82 5.72
C GLN A 158 -10.78 19.64 4.24
N ALA A 159 -11.45 18.77 3.50
CA ALA A 159 -11.18 18.56 2.09
C ALA A 159 -11.47 19.84 1.27
N ILE A 160 -12.62 20.46 1.48
CA ILE A 160 -13.01 21.71 0.79
C ILE A 160 -12.01 22.82 1.08
N SER A 161 -11.56 22.97 2.32
CA SER A 161 -10.54 23.97 2.70
C SER A 161 -9.18 23.73 2.05
N LEU A 162 -8.90 22.53 1.60
CA LEU A 162 -7.63 22.18 0.93
C LEU A 162 -7.70 22.32 -0.60
N VAL A 163 -8.79 21.89 -1.23
CA VAL A 163 -8.85 21.72 -2.69
C VAL A 163 -10.07 22.35 -3.36
N GLY A 164 -10.98 22.95 -2.60
CA GLY A 164 -12.22 23.53 -3.11
C GLY A 164 -13.37 22.52 -3.24
N THR A 165 -14.57 23.04 -3.48
CA THR A 165 -15.82 22.28 -3.46
C THR A 165 -15.92 21.30 -4.62
N ASP A 166 -15.57 21.70 -5.84
CA ASP A 166 -15.74 20.84 -7.03
C ASP A 166 -14.88 19.57 -6.97
N ILE A 167 -13.63 19.69 -6.54
CA ILE A 167 -12.73 18.55 -6.38
C ILE A 167 -13.24 17.62 -5.27
N TYR A 168 -13.69 18.19 -4.15
CA TYR A 168 -14.27 17.42 -3.07
C TYR A 168 -15.49 16.62 -3.55
N GLU A 169 -16.50 17.27 -4.11
CA GLU A 169 -17.75 16.63 -4.51
C GLU A 169 -17.56 15.56 -5.59
N LYS A 170 -16.72 15.84 -6.60
CA LYS A 170 -16.56 14.94 -7.74
C LYS A 170 -15.57 13.80 -7.49
N LEU A 171 -14.50 14.03 -6.73
CA LEU A 171 -13.35 13.12 -6.72
C LEU A 171 -12.98 12.59 -5.34
N ILE A 172 -13.49 13.18 -4.24
CA ILE A 172 -13.12 12.76 -2.87
C ILE A 172 -14.30 12.12 -2.15
N LYS A 173 -15.43 12.80 -2.09
CA LYS A 173 -16.61 12.42 -1.31
C LYS A 173 -17.04 10.98 -1.53
N GLY A 174 -17.42 10.63 -2.74
CA GLY A 174 -17.98 9.30 -3.05
C GLY A 174 -17.00 8.17 -2.78
N TYR A 175 -15.70 8.36 -3.08
CA TYR A 175 -14.68 7.38 -2.75
C TYR A 175 -14.50 7.23 -1.24
N THR A 176 -14.43 8.33 -0.52
CA THR A 176 -14.21 8.33 0.94
C THR A 176 -15.39 7.71 1.66
N GLU A 177 -16.62 8.10 1.34
CA GLU A 177 -17.83 7.56 1.94
C GLU A 177 -17.98 6.05 1.68
N LYS A 178 -17.64 5.59 0.47
CA LYS A 178 -17.58 4.16 0.15
C LYS A 178 -16.56 3.39 0.99
N GLN A 179 -15.37 3.97 1.20
CA GLN A 179 -14.30 3.31 1.97
C GLN A 179 -14.63 3.24 3.46
N TRP A 180 -15.26 4.29 4.02
CA TRP A 180 -15.52 4.38 5.45
C TRP A 180 -16.93 3.92 5.83
N GLY A 181 -17.84 3.73 4.86
CA GLY A 181 -19.24 3.36 5.10
C GLY A 181 -20.03 4.43 5.86
N ARG A 182 -19.56 5.69 5.85
CA ARG A 182 -20.13 6.82 6.60
C ARG A 182 -20.00 8.12 5.81
N PRO A 183 -20.92 9.08 6.00
CA PRO A 183 -20.81 10.41 5.41
C PRO A 183 -19.53 11.14 5.81
N CYS A 184 -18.95 11.90 4.89
CA CYS A 184 -17.76 12.71 5.17
C CYS A 184 -17.95 13.73 6.31
N THR A 185 -19.16 14.20 6.52
CA THR A 185 -19.53 15.10 7.63
C THR A 185 -19.41 14.47 9.01
N GLU A 186 -19.43 13.14 9.11
CA GLU A 186 -19.28 12.39 10.35
C GLU A 186 -17.84 11.90 10.58
N LEU A 187 -16.96 12.08 9.61
CA LEU A 187 -15.57 11.64 9.69
C LEU A 187 -14.69 12.76 10.24
N PRO A 188 -13.71 12.44 11.12
CA PRO A 188 -12.80 13.44 11.66
C PRO A 188 -11.93 14.11 10.60
N SER A 189 -11.69 15.41 10.72
CA SER A 189 -10.88 16.22 9.80
C SER A 189 -9.45 15.71 9.63
N PHE A 190 -8.85 15.11 10.68
CA PHE A 190 -7.47 14.63 10.67
C PHE A 190 -7.22 13.45 9.71
N ILE A 191 -8.26 12.78 9.21
CA ILE A 191 -8.14 11.69 8.21
C ILE A 191 -7.51 12.22 6.93
N ILE A 192 -7.84 13.45 6.53
CA ILE A 192 -7.24 14.14 5.38
C ILE A 192 -6.43 15.34 5.88
N LYS A 193 -5.15 15.12 6.13
CA LYS A 193 -4.24 16.22 6.55
C LYS A 193 -3.75 17.06 5.36
N ARG A 194 -3.66 16.47 4.18
CA ARG A 194 -3.21 17.10 2.95
C ARG A 194 -3.75 16.35 1.74
N LEU A 195 -4.04 17.08 0.69
CA LEU A 195 -4.38 16.53 -0.61
C LEU A 195 -3.36 17.07 -1.64
N PRO A 196 -2.65 16.22 -2.35
CA PRO A 196 -1.64 16.68 -3.30
C PRO A 196 -2.32 17.28 -4.54
N VAL A 197 -2.20 18.58 -4.71
CA VAL A 197 -2.55 19.31 -5.92
C VAL A 197 -1.27 19.49 -6.74
N ARG A 198 -1.29 19.13 -8.01
CA ARG A 198 -0.17 19.28 -8.93
C ARG A 198 -0.52 20.21 -10.07
N LEU A 199 0.15 21.36 -10.13
CA LEU A 199 -0.03 22.34 -11.19
C LEU A 199 0.86 22.01 -12.41
N THR A 200 0.88 20.74 -12.79
CA THR A 200 1.64 20.18 -13.92
C THR A 200 0.79 19.19 -14.70
N PHE A 201 1.09 18.99 -15.97
CA PHE A 201 0.48 17.97 -16.84
C PHE A 201 1.21 16.62 -16.66
N ASP A 202 1.07 16.00 -15.48
CA ASP A 202 1.69 14.72 -15.16
C ASP A 202 0.68 13.79 -14.48
N ASN A 203 0.36 12.68 -15.14
CA ASN A 203 -0.58 11.66 -14.65
C ASN A 203 0.10 10.57 -13.82
N ASN A 204 1.42 10.61 -13.64
CA ASN A 204 2.07 9.63 -12.79
C ASN A 204 1.67 9.85 -11.33
N TYR A 205 0.96 8.89 -10.74
CA TYR A 205 0.46 9.00 -9.37
C TYR A 205 1.59 9.10 -8.34
N PHE A 206 2.69 8.40 -8.57
CA PHE A 206 3.85 8.40 -7.66
C PHE A 206 4.97 9.29 -8.20
N ASN A 207 5.57 10.10 -7.33
CA ASN A 207 6.79 10.85 -7.62
C ASN A 207 8.06 10.04 -7.34
N ALA A 208 7.98 8.73 -7.40
CA ALA A 208 9.10 7.85 -7.10
C ALA A 208 9.98 7.62 -8.34
N LEU A 209 11.29 7.63 -8.15
CA LEU A 209 12.28 7.34 -9.20
C LEU A 209 12.14 5.90 -9.71
N TYR A 210 11.79 4.97 -8.82
CA TYR A 210 11.61 3.56 -9.13
C TYR A 210 10.17 3.16 -8.86
N GLN A 211 9.51 2.59 -9.84
CA GLN A 211 8.18 2.04 -9.70
C GLN A 211 7.95 0.90 -10.68
N GLY A 212 6.98 0.04 -10.40
CA GLY A 212 6.61 -1.06 -11.26
C GLY A 212 5.87 -2.17 -10.51
N ILE A 213 5.51 -3.20 -11.26
CA ILE A 213 4.92 -4.42 -10.75
C ILE A 213 5.89 -5.57 -11.05
N PRO A 214 6.16 -6.49 -10.10
CA PRO A 214 7.08 -7.59 -10.34
C PRO A 214 6.54 -8.51 -11.45
N VAL A 215 7.40 -8.83 -12.40
CA VAL A 215 7.10 -9.79 -13.46
C VAL A 215 6.90 -11.18 -12.83
N GLY A 216 5.78 -11.81 -13.15
CA GLY A 216 5.34 -13.06 -12.52
C GLY A 216 4.59 -12.87 -11.20
N GLY A 217 4.28 -11.62 -10.82
CA GLY A 217 3.46 -11.28 -9.66
C GLY A 217 4.23 -11.24 -8.33
N TYR A 218 3.61 -10.64 -7.33
CA TYR A 218 4.21 -10.49 -5.98
C TYR A 218 4.40 -11.82 -5.26
N THR A 219 3.50 -12.79 -5.45
CA THR A 219 3.62 -14.10 -4.80
C THR A 219 4.91 -14.80 -5.22
N LYS A 220 5.24 -14.74 -6.51
CA LYS A 220 6.50 -15.30 -7.03
C LYS A 220 7.72 -14.59 -6.43
N MET A 221 7.69 -13.27 -6.35
CA MET A 221 8.75 -12.47 -5.74
C MET A 221 8.96 -12.83 -4.27
N VAL A 222 7.87 -12.92 -3.49
CA VAL A 222 7.94 -13.30 -2.07
C VAL A 222 8.44 -14.74 -1.90
N SER A 223 8.00 -15.66 -2.77
CA SER A 223 8.53 -17.03 -2.80
C SER A 223 10.05 -17.06 -3.02
N ASN A 224 10.55 -16.26 -3.97
CA ASN A 224 11.98 -16.13 -4.22
C ASN A 224 12.74 -15.54 -3.00
N MET A 225 12.13 -14.61 -2.26
CA MET A 225 12.71 -14.05 -1.03
C MET A 225 12.78 -15.08 0.08
N LEU A 226 11.74 -15.88 0.26
CA LEU A 226 11.68 -16.93 1.29
C LEU A 226 12.65 -18.08 0.96
N GLY A 227 12.86 -18.42 -0.33
CA GLY A 227 13.79 -19.46 -0.73
C GLY A 227 13.53 -20.79 0.02
N ASP A 228 14.55 -21.27 0.72
CA ASP A 228 14.52 -22.53 1.49
C ASP A 228 14.00 -22.36 2.94
N VAL A 229 13.44 -21.22 3.29
CA VAL A 229 12.84 -20.99 4.61
C VAL A 229 11.68 -21.97 4.84
N GLU A 230 11.65 -22.63 6.01
CA GLU A 230 10.48 -23.42 6.39
C GLU A 230 9.29 -22.48 6.64
N VAL A 231 8.23 -22.68 5.84
CA VAL A 231 6.97 -21.92 5.95
C VAL A 231 5.85 -22.90 6.26
N ARG A 232 5.05 -22.59 7.28
CA ARG A 232 3.83 -23.33 7.63
C ARG A 232 2.64 -22.41 7.45
N LEU A 233 1.84 -22.72 6.44
CA LEU A 233 0.57 -22.04 6.16
C LEU A 233 -0.57 -22.68 6.97
N ASN A 234 -1.74 -22.02 7.00
CA ASN A 234 -2.90 -22.46 7.80
C ASN A 234 -2.51 -22.72 9.28
N THR A 235 -1.58 -21.92 9.80
CA THR A 235 -1.06 -22.03 11.16
C THR A 235 -1.23 -20.70 11.87
N ASP A 236 -2.14 -20.62 12.82
CA ASP A 236 -2.31 -19.43 13.66
C ASP A 236 -1.27 -19.46 14.79
N TYR A 237 -0.86 -18.29 15.24
CA TYR A 237 0.10 -18.17 16.34
C TYR A 237 -0.50 -18.55 17.70
N PHE A 238 -1.81 -18.45 17.83
CA PHE A 238 -2.52 -18.72 19.09
C PHE A 238 -3.03 -20.16 19.20
N ASP A 239 -2.90 -20.99 18.17
CA ASP A 239 -3.17 -22.42 18.19
C ASP A 239 -1.91 -23.20 18.64
#